data_ec3889a5326e86d5fbaf4307998d4ae2
#
_entry.id   ec3889a5326e86d5fbaf4307998d4ae2
#
_cell.length_a   1.000
_cell.length_b   1.000
_cell.length_c   1.000
_cell.angle_alpha   90.00
_cell.angle_beta   90.00
_cell.angle_gamma   90.00
#
_symmetry.space_group_name_H-M   'P 1'
#
loop_
_entity.id
_entity.type
_entity.pdbx_description
1 polymer ?
#
loop_
_entity_poly.entity_id
_entity_poly.type
_entity_poly.pdbx_seq_one_letter_code
_entity_poly.pdbx_strand_id
1 'polypeptide(L)'
;MNLIPLAQGRSSIELAEIKHWVERSAGGRVPSKVGVISVESPVRRKNDEMVNFEELQLISAYARENGIRLHLDGARMFNLHFHSGKSVKQYAALFDSVYVSLWKHFNGASGAILAGDTKFIEGMFHTRRMFGGSLPHAWPQVAVVSQYLDSYESDYEKSWQATDELIALLQSDNRFKIEKVPNGTSRFLLLIPGVTADGFIERALEHGVMMPHPHAVTGVFQMQVNPTILRTTPEKLARVFMN
;
A
#
# COMPACT_ATOMS: atom_id res chain seq x y z
N MET A 1 -13.33 -16.80 -15.95
CA MET A 1 -13.55 -15.58 -15.15
C MET A 1 -13.21 -14.39 -16.00
N ASN A 2 -14.09 -13.40 -16.12
CA ASN A 2 -13.83 -12.14 -16.80
C ASN A 2 -13.44 -11.09 -15.76
N LEU A 3 -12.37 -10.33 -16.04
CA LEU A 3 -11.94 -9.21 -15.23
C LEU A 3 -12.25 -7.92 -15.95
N ILE A 4 -12.87 -6.97 -15.25
CA ILE A 4 -13.17 -5.64 -15.76
C ILE A 4 -12.34 -4.65 -14.93
N PRO A 5 -11.28 -4.04 -15.52
CA PRO A 5 -10.50 -3.04 -14.82
C PRO A 5 -11.29 -1.74 -14.67
N LEU A 6 -11.30 -1.20 -13.46
CA LEU A 6 -11.95 0.07 -13.11
C LEU A 6 -10.89 1.12 -12.75
N ALA A 7 -11.32 2.36 -12.58
CA ALA A 7 -10.47 3.50 -12.18
C ALA A 7 -9.23 3.68 -13.06
N GLN A 8 -9.37 3.50 -14.39
CA GLN A 8 -8.23 3.62 -15.30
C GLN A 8 -7.52 4.99 -15.14
N GLY A 9 -6.24 4.94 -14.80
CA GLY A 9 -5.42 6.15 -14.58
C GLY A 9 -5.61 6.82 -13.22
N ARG A 10 -6.52 6.36 -12.37
CA ARG A 10 -6.84 6.89 -11.02
C ARG A 10 -6.49 5.89 -9.92
N SER A 11 -6.39 6.36 -8.69
CA SER A 11 -6.27 5.52 -7.49
C SER A 11 -7.65 5.14 -6.93
N SER A 12 -8.60 6.07 -6.99
CA SER A 12 -9.93 5.86 -6.42
C SER A 12 -10.91 5.32 -7.45
N ILE A 13 -11.60 4.25 -7.08
CA ILE A 13 -12.74 3.69 -7.79
C ILE A 13 -13.99 4.42 -7.33
N GLU A 14 -14.94 4.67 -8.22
CA GLU A 14 -16.19 5.37 -7.93
C GLU A 14 -17.38 4.42 -8.01
N LEU A 15 -18.35 4.58 -7.11
CA LEU A 15 -19.56 3.78 -7.09
C LEU A 15 -20.34 3.87 -8.43
N ALA A 16 -20.34 5.05 -9.06
CA ALA A 16 -21.00 5.23 -10.35
C ALA A 16 -20.43 4.32 -11.45
N GLU A 17 -19.11 4.14 -11.47
CA GLU A 17 -18.41 3.25 -12.40
C GLU A 17 -18.77 1.78 -12.14
N ILE A 18 -18.84 1.38 -10.86
CA ILE A 18 -19.29 0.04 -10.48
C ILE A 18 -20.71 -0.23 -10.93
N LYS A 19 -21.65 0.69 -10.65
CA LYS A 19 -23.06 0.58 -11.07
C LYS A 19 -23.18 0.40 -12.57
N HIS A 20 -22.48 1.24 -13.34
CA HIS A 20 -22.46 1.13 -14.80
C HIS A 20 -22.07 -0.27 -15.28
N TRP A 21 -21.02 -0.85 -14.72
CA TRP A 21 -20.57 -2.18 -15.14
C TRP A 21 -21.46 -3.32 -14.65
N VAL A 22 -22.08 -3.19 -13.48
CA VAL A 22 -23.07 -4.15 -12.99
C VAL A 22 -24.29 -4.19 -13.92
N GLU A 23 -24.85 -3.03 -14.27
CA GLU A 23 -25.96 -2.90 -15.20
C GLU A 23 -25.61 -3.42 -16.60
N ARG A 24 -24.46 -3.02 -17.12
CA ARG A 24 -23.98 -3.47 -18.43
C ARG A 24 -23.79 -4.98 -18.50
N SER A 25 -23.27 -5.59 -17.44
CA SER A 25 -23.06 -7.04 -17.35
C SER A 25 -24.39 -7.81 -17.29
N ALA A 26 -25.42 -7.24 -16.65
CA ALA A 26 -26.75 -7.82 -16.56
C ALA A 26 -27.56 -7.67 -17.85
N GLY A 27 -27.34 -6.59 -18.61
CA GLY A 27 -28.14 -6.26 -19.83
C GLY A 27 -27.60 -6.87 -21.13
N GLY A 28 -26.54 -7.67 -21.10
CA GLY A 28 -25.94 -8.26 -22.29
C GLY A 28 -26.80 -9.40 -22.91
N ARG A 29 -26.49 -9.78 -24.17
CA ARG A 29 -27.10 -10.95 -24.84
C ARG A 29 -26.98 -12.25 -24.03
N VAL A 30 -25.88 -12.38 -23.30
CA VAL A 30 -25.65 -13.41 -22.29
C VAL A 30 -25.40 -12.70 -20.98
N PRO A 31 -26.44 -12.54 -20.12
CA PRO A 31 -26.29 -11.86 -18.84
C PRO A 31 -25.22 -12.53 -17.97
N SER A 32 -24.36 -11.73 -17.41
CA SER A 32 -23.32 -12.19 -16.48
C SER A 32 -23.46 -11.44 -15.17
N LYS A 33 -23.54 -12.18 -14.07
CA LYS A 33 -23.59 -11.57 -12.74
C LYS A 33 -22.18 -11.19 -12.29
N VAL A 34 -22.02 -9.97 -11.78
CA VAL A 34 -20.79 -9.58 -11.07
C VAL A 34 -20.75 -10.34 -9.75
N GLY A 35 -19.75 -11.16 -9.54
CA GLY A 35 -19.61 -11.99 -8.34
C GLY A 35 -18.78 -11.33 -7.24
N VAL A 36 -17.79 -10.52 -7.62
CA VAL A 36 -16.88 -9.86 -6.67
C VAL A 36 -16.39 -8.53 -7.21
N ILE A 37 -16.28 -7.56 -6.32
CA ILE A 37 -15.55 -6.30 -6.52
C ILE A 37 -14.26 -6.42 -5.70
N SER A 38 -13.11 -6.19 -6.33
CA SER A 38 -11.81 -6.19 -5.66
C SER A 38 -11.21 -4.79 -5.69
N VAL A 39 -10.83 -4.30 -4.53
CA VAL A 39 -10.23 -2.97 -4.34
C VAL A 39 -8.84 -3.14 -3.75
N GLU A 40 -7.84 -2.44 -4.30
CA GLU A 40 -6.53 -2.27 -3.69
C GLU A 40 -6.51 -0.93 -2.94
N SER A 41 -6.12 -0.92 -1.67
CA SER A 41 -5.88 0.32 -0.92
C SER A 41 -4.82 0.09 0.18
N PRO A 42 -3.73 0.86 0.21
CA PRO A 42 -3.27 1.87 -0.76
C PRO A 42 -2.91 1.29 -2.13
N VAL A 43 -3.09 2.08 -3.18
CA VAL A 43 -2.87 1.66 -4.57
C VAL A 43 -1.39 1.80 -4.95
N ARG A 44 -0.66 0.68 -4.99
CA ARG A 44 0.80 0.68 -5.22
C ARG A 44 1.22 1.41 -6.49
N ARG A 45 0.52 1.18 -7.60
CA ARG A 45 0.85 1.77 -8.90
C ARG A 45 0.50 3.25 -9.01
N LYS A 46 -0.17 3.80 -8.00
CA LYS A 46 -0.50 5.22 -7.84
C LYS A 46 0.23 5.81 -6.62
N ASN A 47 1.51 5.49 -6.48
CA ASN A 47 2.38 5.98 -5.42
C ASN A 47 1.83 5.75 -4.00
N ASP A 48 1.14 4.62 -3.80
CA ASP A 48 0.51 4.24 -2.54
C ASP A 48 -0.59 5.24 -2.09
N GLU A 49 -1.32 5.84 -3.04
CA GLU A 49 -2.51 6.66 -2.74
C GLU A 49 -3.64 5.80 -2.16
N MET A 50 -4.36 6.38 -1.20
CA MET A 50 -5.54 5.74 -0.59
C MET A 50 -6.77 5.90 -1.47
N VAL A 51 -7.63 4.88 -1.47
CA VAL A 51 -9.02 5.05 -1.90
C VAL A 51 -9.78 5.78 -0.79
N ASN A 52 -10.63 6.73 -1.16
CA ASN A 52 -11.44 7.50 -0.21
C ASN A 52 -12.32 6.57 0.64
N PHE A 53 -12.29 6.75 1.97
CA PHE A 53 -13.00 5.86 2.90
C PHE A 53 -14.51 5.97 2.78
N GLU A 54 -15.04 7.16 2.57
CA GLU A 54 -16.47 7.42 2.40
C GLU A 54 -16.98 6.75 1.11
N GLU A 55 -16.18 6.78 0.04
CA GLU A 55 -16.50 6.07 -1.19
C GLU A 55 -16.49 4.54 -0.99
N LEU A 56 -15.52 4.02 -0.22
CA LEU A 56 -15.53 2.60 0.17
C LEU A 56 -16.77 2.21 0.95
N GLN A 57 -17.29 3.07 1.82
CA GLN A 57 -18.54 2.83 2.54
C GLN A 57 -19.74 2.73 1.58
N LEU A 58 -19.83 3.65 0.60
CA LEU A 58 -20.88 3.61 -0.42
C LEU A 58 -20.82 2.35 -1.28
N ILE A 59 -19.61 1.97 -1.70
CA ILE A 59 -19.35 0.75 -2.47
C ILE A 59 -19.75 -0.48 -1.64
N SER A 60 -19.38 -0.51 -0.36
CA SER A 60 -19.70 -1.62 0.55
C SER A 60 -21.20 -1.79 0.74
N ALA A 61 -21.93 -0.70 0.96
CA ALA A 61 -23.40 -0.73 1.06
C ALA A 61 -24.02 -1.27 -0.22
N TYR A 62 -23.66 -0.72 -1.37
CA TYR A 62 -24.14 -1.16 -2.66
C TYR A 62 -23.86 -2.64 -2.95
N ALA A 63 -22.64 -3.09 -2.66
CA ALA A 63 -22.24 -4.49 -2.87
C ALA A 63 -23.12 -5.45 -2.05
N ARG A 64 -23.36 -5.12 -0.77
CA ARG A 64 -24.24 -5.90 0.12
C ARG A 64 -25.69 -5.96 -0.37
N GLU A 65 -26.26 -4.82 -0.76
CA GLU A 65 -27.63 -4.73 -1.28
C GLU A 65 -27.82 -5.57 -2.55
N ASN A 66 -26.78 -5.70 -3.38
CA ASN A 66 -26.82 -6.44 -4.64
C ASN A 66 -26.26 -7.86 -4.55
N GLY A 67 -25.90 -8.33 -3.35
CA GLY A 67 -25.34 -9.68 -3.14
C GLY A 67 -24.02 -9.89 -3.89
N ILE A 68 -23.22 -8.83 -4.04
CA ILE A 68 -21.89 -8.85 -4.64
C ILE A 68 -20.86 -8.93 -3.51
N ARG A 69 -19.88 -9.84 -3.61
CA ARG A 69 -18.79 -9.94 -2.63
C ARG A 69 -17.80 -8.81 -2.83
N LEU A 70 -17.19 -8.37 -1.71
CA LEU A 70 -16.22 -7.30 -1.71
C LEU A 70 -14.89 -7.78 -1.09
N HIS A 71 -13.81 -7.64 -1.84
CA HIS A 71 -12.46 -8.03 -1.42
C HIS A 71 -11.54 -6.82 -1.34
N LEU A 72 -10.78 -6.71 -0.23
CA LEU A 72 -9.70 -5.73 -0.08
C LEU A 72 -8.34 -6.39 -0.30
N ASP A 73 -7.63 -5.99 -1.34
CA ASP A 73 -6.17 -6.10 -1.35
C ASP A 73 -5.61 -5.00 -0.44
N GLY A 74 -5.54 -5.33 0.83
CA GLY A 74 -5.00 -4.48 1.88
C GLY A 74 -3.52 -4.75 2.15
N ALA A 75 -2.75 -5.10 1.12
CA ALA A 75 -1.34 -5.47 1.27
C ALA A 75 -0.51 -4.45 2.09
N ARG A 76 -0.95 -3.19 2.16
CA ARG A 76 -0.35 -2.11 2.96
C ARG A 76 -1.36 -1.37 3.83
N MET A 77 -2.44 -2.03 4.24
CA MET A 77 -3.55 -1.38 4.94
C MET A 77 -3.17 -0.79 6.32
N PHE A 78 -2.11 -1.29 6.95
CA PHE A 78 -1.62 -0.74 8.22
C PHE A 78 -1.06 0.68 8.10
N ASN A 79 -0.76 1.14 6.89
CA ASN A 79 -0.37 2.53 6.64
C ASN A 79 -1.57 3.49 6.57
N LEU A 80 -2.79 2.97 6.40
CA LEU A 80 -3.98 3.81 6.18
C LEU A 80 -4.38 4.61 7.41
N HIS A 81 -4.25 4.03 8.60
CA HIS A 81 -4.72 4.63 9.85
C HIS A 81 -4.14 6.03 10.09
N PHE A 82 -2.84 6.17 10.00
CA PHE A 82 -2.13 7.44 10.23
C PHE A 82 -2.63 8.57 9.33
N HIS A 83 -2.97 8.27 8.07
CA HIS A 83 -3.37 9.29 7.09
C HIS A 83 -4.88 9.54 7.06
N SER A 84 -5.71 8.54 7.34
CA SER A 84 -7.17 8.63 7.27
C SER A 84 -7.85 8.82 8.62
N GLY A 85 -7.16 8.53 9.72
CA GLY A 85 -7.74 8.46 11.06
C GLY A 85 -8.70 7.28 11.27
N LYS A 86 -8.81 6.37 10.28
CA LYS A 86 -9.67 5.18 10.36
C LYS A 86 -8.86 3.96 10.73
N SER A 87 -9.29 3.20 11.71
CA SER A 87 -8.58 1.99 12.14
C SER A 87 -8.60 0.88 11.07
N VAL A 88 -7.61 -0.01 11.13
CA VAL A 88 -7.56 -1.25 10.31
C VAL A 88 -8.87 -2.03 10.43
N LYS A 89 -9.46 -2.09 11.64
CA LYS A 89 -10.76 -2.76 11.88
C LYS A 89 -11.91 -2.08 11.12
N GLN A 90 -11.94 -0.74 11.06
CA GLN A 90 -12.97 -0.01 10.32
C GLN A 90 -12.85 -0.27 8.81
N TYR A 91 -11.64 -0.29 8.26
CA TYR A 91 -11.44 -0.69 6.86
C TYR A 91 -11.88 -2.13 6.61
N ALA A 92 -11.40 -3.09 7.41
CA ALA A 92 -11.73 -4.50 7.24
C ALA A 92 -13.24 -4.78 7.31
N ALA A 93 -13.98 -4.05 8.16
CA ALA A 93 -15.42 -4.22 8.32
C ALA A 93 -16.25 -3.87 7.07
N LEU A 94 -15.68 -3.18 6.09
CA LEU A 94 -16.34 -2.87 4.83
C LEU A 94 -16.30 -4.03 3.82
N PHE A 95 -15.47 -5.05 4.03
CA PHE A 95 -15.17 -6.10 3.06
C PHE A 95 -15.55 -7.48 3.58
N ASP A 96 -15.90 -8.40 2.67
CA ASP A 96 -16.13 -9.81 2.99
C ASP A 96 -14.83 -10.57 3.20
N SER A 97 -13.76 -10.14 2.54
CA SER A 97 -12.44 -10.70 2.69
C SER A 97 -11.34 -9.65 2.53
N VAL A 98 -10.24 -9.84 3.26
CA VAL A 98 -9.10 -8.91 3.30
C VAL A 98 -7.80 -9.68 3.16
N TYR A 99 -6.94 -9.24 2.27
CA TYR A 99 -5.56 -9.70 2.16
C TYR A 99 -4.62 -8.70 2.85
N VAL A 100 -3.69 -9.20 3.65
CA VAL A 100 -2.65 -8.41 4.32
C VAL A 100 -1.29 -9.03 4.08
N SER A 101 -0.32 -8.24 3.65
CA SER A 101 1.05 -8.70 3.46
C SER A 101 1.86 -8.53 4.75
N LEU A 102 2.49 -9.60 5.24
CA LEU A 102 3.29 -9.58 6.45
C LEU A 102 4.72 -9.08 6.20
N TRP A 103 5.28 -9.33 5.01
CA TRP A 103 6.65 -8.95 4.67
C TRP A 103 6.81 -7.47 4.29
N LYS A 104 5.70 -6.76 4.04
CA LYS A 104 5.73 -5.32 3.70
C LYS A 104 5.74 -4.41 4.92
N HIS A 105 5.35 -4.92 6.08
CA HIS A 105 5.14 -4.13 7.30
C HIS A 105 6.00 -4.59 8.48
N PHE A 106 6.01 -5.89 8.76
CA PHE A 106 6.43 -6.43 10.05
C PHE A 106 7.78 -7.15 9.98
N ASN A 107 8.68 -6.71 9.10
CA ASN A 107 10.00 -7.32 8.87
C ASN A 107 9.95 -8.83 8.58
N GLY A 108 8.81 -9.37 8.24
CA GLY A 108 8.68 -10.76 7.82
C GLY A 108 9.42 -11.01 6.51
N ALA A 109 10.19 -12.08 6.42
CA ALA A 109 10.86 -12.47 5.17
C ALA A 109 9.85 -12.89 4.09
N SER A 110 8.67 -13.35 4.50
CA SER A 110 7.59 -13.83 3.65
C SER A 110 6.29 -13.85 4.44
N GLY A 111 5.19 -14.15 3.76
CA GLY A 111 3.91 -14.40 4.38
C GLY A 111 2.85 -13.36 4.09
N ALA A 112 1.62 -13.81 4.23
CA ALA A 112 0.42 -13.00 4.10
C ALA A 112 -0.71 -13.62 4.93
N ILE A 113 -1.69 -12.81 5.28
CA ILE A 113 -2.94 -13.26 5.91
C ILE A 113 -4.07 -12.99 4.93
N LEU A 114 -4.93 -13.98 4.74
CA LEU A 114 -6.25 -13.82 4.16
C LEU A 114 -7.26 -13.95 5.31
N ALA A 115 -8.01 -12.90 5.55
CA ALA A 115 -9.06 -12.84 6.56
C ALA A 115 -10.44 -12.75 5.92
N GLY A 116 -11.45 -13.25 6.60
CA GLY A 116 -12.84 -13.23 6.16
C GLY A 116 -13.72 -13.96 7.18
N ASP A 117 -15.00 -14.16 6.86
CA ASP A 117 -15.87 -14.94 7.71
C ASP A 117 -15.44 -16.42 7.78
N THR A 118 -15.89 -17.12 8.83
CA THR A 118 -15.50 -18.52 9.06
C THR A 118 -15.84 -19.42 7.89
N LYS A 119 -17.03 -19.21 7.26
CA LYS A 119 -17.48 -20.01 6.12
C LYS A 119 -16.59 -19.81 4.88
N PHE A 120 -16.08 -18.59 4.69
CA PHE A 120 -15.14 -18.30 3.60
C PHE A 120 -13.76 -18.92 3.84
N ILE A 121 -13.28 -18.86 5.08
CA ILE A 121 -11.94 -19.36 5.44
C ILE A 121 -11.91 -20.90 5.59
N GLU A 122 -13.04 -21.51 5.96
CA GLU A 122 -13.14 -22.97 6.07
C GLU A 122 -12.74 -23.66 4.76
N GLY A 123 -11.82 -24.62 4.85
CA GLY A 123 -11.28 -25.33 3.67
C GLY A 123 -10.18 -24.59 2.88
N MET A 124 -9.90 -23.33 3.16
CA MET A 124 -8.85 -22.57 2.45
C MET A 124 -7.46 -23.17 2.58
N PHE A 125 -7.19 -23.92 3.64
CA PHE A 125 -5.94 -24.68 3.77
C PHE A 125 -5.75 -25.65 2.60
N HIS A 126 -6.79 -26.40 2.24
CA HIS A 126 -6.75 -27.35 1.12
C HIS A 126 -6.69 -26.63 -0.23
N THR A 127 -7.48 -25.57 -0.39
CA THR A 127 -7.47 -24.73 -1.59
C THR A 127 -6.08 -24.15 -1.84
N ARG A 128 -5.42 -23.60 -0.82
CA ARG A 128 -4.06 -23.10 -0.92
C ARG A 128 -3.07 -24.18 -1.37
N ARG A 129 -3.18 -25.41 -0.84
CA ARG A 129 -2.31 -26.53 -1.22
C ARG A 129 -2.50 -26.95 -2.68
N MET A 130 -3.74 -26.94 -3.18
CA MET A 130 -4.03 -27.25 -4.58
C MET A 130 -3.29 -26.34 -5.56
N PHE A 131 -3.07 -25.07 -5.17
CA PHE A 131 -2.32 -24.09 -5.95
C PHE A 131 -0.82 -24.00 -5.59
N GLY A 132 -0.26 -25.02 -4.94
CA GLY A 132 1.16 -25.06 -4.58
C GLY A 132 1.56 -24.21 -3.37
N GLY A 133 0.61 -23.55 -2.70
CA GLY A 133 0.84 -22.68 -1.54
C GLY A 133 1.02 -23.45 -0.23
N SER A 134 1.80 -24.55 -0.23
CA SER A 134 2.05 -25.33 0.99
C SER A 134 3.26 -24.79 1.74
N LEU A 135 3.07 -24.50 3.02
CA LEU A 135 4.14 -24.18 3.96
C LEU A 135 3.95 -25.02 5.22
N PRO A 136 4.72 -26.11 5.40
CA PRO A 136 4.56 -27.03 6.54
C PRO A 136 4.74 -26.35 7.89
N HIS A 137 5.70 -25.41 7.99
CA HIS A 137 6.02 -24.69 9.22
C HIS A 137 6.14 -23.20 8.96
N ALA A 138 5.18 -22.43 9.46
CA ALA A 138 5.13 -20.96 9.34
C ALA A 138 5.67 -20.23 10.59
N TRP A 139 5.98 -20.96 11.67
CA TRP A 139 6.31 -20.36 12.95
C TRP A 139 7.52 -19.41 12.93
N PRO A 140 8.61 -19.62 12.15
CA PRO A 140 9.73 -18.67 12.14
C PRO A 140 9.29 -17.29 11.62
N GLN A 141 8.49 -17.27 10.54
CA GLN A 141 7.94 -16.04 9.97
C GLN A 141 6.96 -15.36 10.94
N VAL A 142 6.10 -16.15 11.60
CA VAL A 142 5.14 -15.66 12.58
C VAL A 142 5.87 -15.05 13.78
N ALA A 143 6.92 -15.69 14.30
CA ALA A 143 7.71 -15.18 15.42
C ALA A 143 8.33 -13.80 15.11
N VAL A 144 8.91 -13.63 13.92
CA VAL A 144 9.45 -12.34 13.51
C VAL A 144 8.34 -11.28 13.39
N VAL A 145 7.24 -11.61 12.70
CA VAL A 145 6.11 -10.68 12.51
C VAL A 145 5.51 -10.25 13.85
N SER A 146 5.33 -11.20 14.80
CA SER A 146 4.78 -10.90 16.12
C SER A 146 5.63 -9.92 16.93
N GLN A 147 6.94 -9.91 16.71
CA GLN A 147 7.85 -8.98 17.38
C GLN A 147 7.60 -7.51 16.97
N TYR A 148 7.11 -7.26 15.75
CA TYR A 148 6.93 -5.92 15.19
C TYR A 148 5.47 -5.50 15.05
N LEU A 149 4.53 -6.41 15.26
CA LEU A 149 3.11 -6.16 15.01
C LEU A 149 2.56 -5.04 15.89
N ASP A 150 2.83 -5.10 17.18
CA ASP A 150 2.24 -4.18 18.16
C ASP A 150 2.84 -2.76 18.09
N SER A 151 4.09 -2.64 17.65
CA SER A 151 4.76 -1.33 17.54
C SER A 151 4.58 -0.68 16.17
N TYR A 152 4.14 -1.42 15.15
CA TYR A 152 4.21 -0.96 13.76
C TYR A 152 3.54 0.39 13.51
N GLU A 153 2.31 0.58 13.98
CA GLU A 153 1.57 1.83 13.74
C GLU A 153 2.28 3.03 14.37
N SER A 154 2.78 2.89 15.60
CA SER A 154 3.57 3.92 16.28
C SER A 154 4.92 4.18 15.58
N ASP A 155 5.61 3.14 15.14
CA ASP A 155 6.88 3.29 14.44
C ASP A 155 6.69 3.89 13.04
N TYR A 156 5.59 3.62 12.39
CA TYR A 156 5.22 4.24 11.12
C TYR A 156 4.93 5.74 11.29
N GLU A 157 4.19 6.14 12.33
CA GLU A 157 3.97 7.54 12.67
C GLU A 157 5.29 8.28 12.92
N LYS A 158 6.19 7.72 13.77
CA LYS A 158 7.53 8.27 14.01
C LYS A 158 8.35 8.38 12.73
N SER A 159 8.18 7.40 11.82
CA SER A 159 8.88 7.42 10.52
C SER A 159 8.43 8.60 9.67
N TRP A 160 7.16 8.96 9.70
CA TRP A 160 6.67 10.15 9.02
C TRP A 160 7.14 11.43 9.68
N GLN A 161 7.17 11.51 11.02
CA GLN A 161 7.72 12.66 11.74
C GLN A 161 9.19 12.89 11.34
N ALA A 162 10.02 11.85 11.39
CA ALA A 162 11.42 11.93 10.97
C ALA A 162 11.57 12.26 9.47
N THR A 163 10.67 11.77 8.63
CA THR A 163 10.66 12.11 7.20
C THR A 163 10.29 13.57 6.96
N ASP A 164 9.34 14.11 7.71
CA ASP A 164 8.94 15.52 7.59
C ASP A 164 10.07 16.46 8.02
N GLU A 165 10.82 16.11 9.07
CA GLU A 165 12.02 16.82 9.48
C GLU A 165 13.10 16.76 8.38
N LEU A 166 13.33 15.58 7.80
CA LEU A 166 14.27 15.43 6.67
C LEU A 166 13.84 16.27 5.47
N ILE A 167 12.56 16.25 5.10
CA ILE A 167 12.03 17.05 3.99
C ILE A 167 12.25 18.55 4.25
N ALA A 168 11.96 19.02 5.46
CA ALA A 168 12.18 20.43 5.83
C ALA A 168 13.67 20.83 5.71
N LEU A 169 14.58 19.98 6.17
CA LEU A 169 16.01 20.20 6.03
C LEU A 169 16.44 20.27 4.55
N LEU A 170 16.00 19.31 3.73
CA LEU A 170 16.35 19.26 2.31
C LEU A 170 15.75 20.44 1.53
N GLN A 171 14.56 20.90 1.85
CA GLN A 171 13.92 22.05 1.21
C GLN A 171 14.61 23.39 1.50
N SER A 172 15.50 23.45 2.50
CA SER A 172 16.37 24.61 2.72
C SER A 172 17.40 24.81 1.60
N ASP A 173 17.64 23.79 0.79
CA ASP A 173 18.51 23.82 -0.39
C ASP A 173 17.67 23.70 -1.67
N ASN A 174 17.70 24.75 -2.49
CA ASN A 174 16.91 24.85 -3.72
C ASN A 174 17.20 23.76 -4.77
N ARG A 175 18.26 22.97 -4.59
CA ARG A 175 18.55 21.82 -5.44
C ARG A 175 17.51 20.70 -5.28
N PHE A 176 16.85 20.60 -4.11
CA PHE A 176 15.91 19.54 -3.81
C PHE A 176 14.47 19.97 -4.11
N LYS A 177 13.83 19.30 -5.06
CA LYS A 177 12.41 19.46 -5.32
C LYS A 177 11.68 18.27 -4.76
N ILE A 178 10.86 18.50 -3.74
CA ILE A 178 10.17 17.45 -2.99
C ILE A 178 8.67 17.68 -3.04
N GLU A 179 7.94 16.63 -3.36
CA GLU A 179 6.49 16.62 -3.39
C GLU A 179 5.95 15.44 -2.58
N LYS A 180 5.08 15.70 -1.62
CA LYS A 180 4.28 14.65 -0.97
C LYS A 180 3.15 14.25 -1.91
N VAL A 181 2.92 12.95 -2.04
CA VAL A 181 1.84 12.43 -2.89
C VAL A 181 0.49 12.79 -2.26
N PRO A 182 -0.41 13.49 -2.98
CA PRO A 182 -1.75 13.77 -2.46
C PRO A 182 -2.50 12.48 -2.13
N ASN A 183 -3.08 12.39 -0.94
CA ASN A 183 -3.70 11.17 -0.40
C ASN A 183 -2.79 9.92 -0.40
N GLY A 184 -1.47 10.13 -0.54
CA GLY A 184 -0.48 9.07 -0.47
C GLY A 184 -0.24 8.62 0.97
N THR A 185 0.26 7.40 1.12
CA THR A 185 0.56 6.84 2.44
C THR A 185 2.05 6.73 2.72
N SER A 186 2.81 6.10 1.86
CA SER A 186 4.18 5.69 2.18
C SER A 186 5.22 6.24 1.22
N ARG A 187 4.88 7.24 0.41
CA ARG A 187 5.83 7.80 -0.57
C ARG A 187 5.84 9.32 -0.60
N PHE A 188 7.01 9.84 -0.93
CA PHE A 188 7.20 11.19 -1.44
C PHE A 188 8.10 11.16 -2.69
N LEU A 189 8.02 12.18 -3.51
CA LEU A 189 8.77 12.32 -4.74
C LEU A 189 9.93 13.27 -4.51
N LEU A 190 11.13 12.88 -4.95
CA LEU A 190 12.35 13.66 -4.83
C LEU A 190 12.97 13.80 -6.21
N LEU A 191 13.21 15.05 -6.63
CA LEU A 191 13.96 15.38 -7.85
C LEU A 191 15.14 16.29 -7.48
N ILE A 192 16.32 15.97 -8.00
CA ILE A 192 17.56 16.74 -7.81
C ILE A 192 18.09 17.11 -9.20
N PRO A 193 17.69 18.26 -9.76
CA PRO A 193 18.15 18.70 -11.07
C PRO A 193 19.67 18.86 -11.14
N GLY A 194 20.28 18.43 -12.24
CA GLY A 194 21.71 18.61 -12.49
C GLY A 194 22.63 17.59 -11.79
N VAL A 195 22.08 16.64 -11.06
CA VAL A 195 22.84 15.55 -10.44
C VAL A 195 22.57 14.25 -11.22
N THR A 196 23.65 13.51 -11.54
CA THR A 196 23.47 12.18 -12.11
C THR A 196 22.93 11.22 -11.06
N ALA A 197 21.92 10.45 -11.43
CA ALA A 197 21.28 9.50 -10.51
C ALA A 197 22.28 8.50 -9.90
N ASP A 198 23.15 7.94 -10.72
CA ASP A 198 24.15 6.96 -10.28
C ASP A 198 25.13 7.56 -9.30
N GLY A 199 25.68 8.74 -9.58
CA GLY A 199 26.60 9.42 -8.66
C GLY A 199 25.94 9.80 -7.32
N PHE A 200 24.64 10.12 -7.32
CA PHE A 200 23.91 10.36 -6.07
C PHE A 200 23.67 9.07 -5.28
N ILE A 201 23.31 7.97 -5.97
CA ILE A 201 23.09 6.66 -5.36
C ILE A 201 24.41 6.12 -4.78
N GLU A 202 25.52 6.23 -5.51
CA GLU A 202 26.84 5.79 -5.05
C GLU A 202 27.28 6.52 -3.78
N ARG A 203 27.18 7.86 -3.75
CA ARG A 203 27.51 8.64 -2.55
C ARG A 203 26.63 8.28 -1.36
N ALA A 204 25.32 8.11 -1.57
CA ALA A 204 24.41 7.68 -0.50
C ALA A 204 24.83 6.31 0.05
N LEU A 205 25.20 5.38 -0.84
CA LEU A 205 25.62 4.03 -0.46
C LEU A 205 26.94 4.02 0.33
N GLU A 206 27.92 4.88 0.01
CA GLU A 206 29.16 5.06 0.78
C GLU A 206 28.87 5.43 2.25
N HIS A 207 27.75 6.09 2.50
CA HIS A 207 27.27 6.43 3.84
C HIS A 207 26.25 5.43 4.42
N GLY A 208 26.10 4.25 3.78
CA GLY A 208 25.19 3.19 4.21
C GLY A 208 23.70 3.48 3.94
N VAL A 209 23.40 4.43 3.05
CA VAL A 209 22.02 4.78 2.66
C VAL A 209 21.71 4.15 1.30
N MET A 210 20.79 3.18 1.29
CA MET A 210 20.31 2.56 0.05
C MET A 210 19.21 3.42 -0.56
N MET A 211 19.45 3.89 -1.78
CA MET A 211 18.49 4.68 -2.55
C MET A 211 17.78 3.83 -3.61
N PRO A 212 16.50 4.11 -3.92
CA PRO A 212 15.86 3.53 -5.09
C PRO A 212 16.48 4.10 -6.37
N HIS A 213 16.38 3.38 -7.49
CA HIS A 213 16.63 3.99 -8.80
C HIS A 213 15.47 4.96 -9.14
N PRO A 214 15.79 6.11 -9.74
CA PRO A 214 14.77 7.07 -10.17
C PRO A 214 13.99 6.53 -11.37
N HIS A 215 12.84 7.14 -11.63
CA HIS A 215 12.08 6.87 -12.83
C HIS A 215 12.91 7.24 -14.08
N ALA A 216 13.09 6.31 -15.02
CA ALA A 216 14.04 6.40 -16.12
C ALA A 216 13.83 7.64 -17.03
N VAL A 217 12.59 8.12 -17.17
CA VAL A 217 12.27 9.26 -18.05
C VAL A 217 12.29 10.59 -17.30
N THR A 218 11.78 10.61 -16.05
CA THR A 218 11.59 11.86 -15.30
C THR A 218 12.73 12.17 -14.33
N GLY A 219 13.60 11.20 -14.01
CA GLY A 219 14.64 11.34 -13.01
C GLY A 219 14.13 11.44 -11.58
N VAL A 220 12.84 11.26 -11.34
CA VAL A 220 12.21 11.39 -10.02
C VAL A 220 12.44 10.12 -9.20
N PHE A 221 13.00 10.26 -8.00
CA PHE A 221 13.09 9.21 -7.01
C PHE A 221 11.75 9.06 -6.28
N GLN A 222 11.19 7.86 -6.30
CA GLN A 222 10.02 7.50 -5.49
C GLN A 222 10.50 7.01 -4.12
N MET A 223 10.69 7.93 -3.19
CA MET A 223 11.16 7.65 -1.85
C MET A 223 10.08 6.94 -1.04
N GLN A 224 10.47 5.88 -0.33
CA GLN A 224 9.54 5.13 0.51
C GLN A 224 9.76 5.44 1.99
N VAL A 225 8.70 5.84 2.67
CA VAL A 225 8.69 6.06 4.12
C VAL A 225 8.41 4.72 4.82
N ASN A 226 9.30 4.32 5.69
CA ASN A 226 9.16 3.12 6.52
C ASN A 226 10.07 3.22 7.75
N PRO A 227 9.92 2.34 8.77
CA PRO A 227 10.68 2.41 10.01
C PRO A 227 12.21 2.33 9.89
N THR A 228 12.77 2.05 8.72
CA THR A 228 14.23 2.06 8.55
C THR A 228 14.84 3.45 8.72
N ILE A 229 14.09 4.53 8.49
CA ILE A 229 14.53 5.90 8.73
C ILE A 229 14.89 6.15 10.19
N LEU A 230 14.26 5.43 11.12
CA LEU A 230 14.50 5.54 12.55
C LEU A 230 15.86 4.96 13.01
N ARG A 231 16.61 4.33 12.10
CA ARG A 231 17.96 3.82 12.37
C ARG A 231 19.04 4.91 12.35
N THR A 232 18.68 6.11 11.95
CA THR A 232 19.55 7.28 11.87
C THR A 232 18.75 8.54 12.22
N THR A 233 19.37 9.72 12.12
CA THR A 233 18.64 10.98 12.34
C THR A 233 18.40 11.74 11.03
N PRO A 234 17.34 12.56 10.95
CA PRO A 234 17.07 13.39 9.77
C PRO A 234 18.26 14.28 9.36
N GLU A 235 19.01 14.83 10.33
CA GLU A 235 20.18 15.69 10.07
C GLU A 235 21.33 14.91 9.44
N LYS A 236 21.56 13.66 9.87
CA LYS A 236 22.60 12.80 9.25
C LYS A 236 22.22 12.46 7.82
N LEU A 237 20.95 12.10 7.56
CA LEU A 237 20.47 11.85 6.20
C LEU A 237 20.55 13.09 5.33
N ALA A 238 20.15 14.25 5.85
CA ALA A 238 20.24 15.51 5.12
C ALA A 238 21.68 15.83 4.70
N ARG A 239 22.67 15.64 5.60
CA ARG A 239 24.09 15.81 5.23
C ARG A 239 24.54 14.87 4.13
N VAL A 240 24.11 13.60 4.16
CA VAL A 240 24.46 12.63 3.10
C VAL A 240 23.89 13.07 1.74
N PHE A 241 22.69 13.64 1.74
CA PHE A 241 22.01 14.04 0.49
C PHE A 241 22.51 15.38 -0.05
N MET A 242 22.94 16.30 0.84
CA MET A 242 23.40 17.65 0.46
C MET A 242 24.87 17.71 -0.01
N ASN A 243 25.71 16.79 0.44
CA ASN A 243 27.12 16.68 0.05
C ASN A 243 27.26 15.97 -1.31
#